data_6b4cb2d784d3f5ae392f5e588f41df0c
#
_entry.id   6b4cb2d784d3f5ae392f5e588f41df0c
#
_cell.length_a   1.000
_cell.length_b   1.000
_cell.length_c   1.000
_cell.angle_alpha   90.00
_cell.angle_beta   90.00
_cell.angle_gamma   90.00
#
_symmetry.space_group_name_H-M   'P 1'
#
loop_
_entity.id
_entity.type
_entity.pdbx_description
1 polymer ?
#
loop_
_entity_poly.entity_id
_entity_poly.type
_entity_poly.pdbx_seq_one_letter_code
_entity_poly.pdbx_strand_id
1 'polypeptide(L)'
;MRSITKFELQYAHRFYKFQGEAQYLHGHTGVLTIEVEDTIEPGVNMVFPCNEIQKVAWNVLKNFDHALILREDDPLLPAILGVYEKQGIKNGAPSNKMKGPAFQTELATAYPDARLVVTKETMTVEGMIKIVYELLKDKLNIAKITFTSGVNAAAQEYAPGKTIDRCPLCGVALIDGVCPKCGYRKH
;
A
#
# COMPACT_ATOMS: atom_id res chain seq x y z
N MET A 1 -0.06 -4.18 -23.12
CA MET A 1 -1.41 -4.61 -22.64
C MET A 1 -1.30 -4.83 -21.14
N ARG A 2 -2.43 -4.89 -20.39
CA ARG A 2 -2.39 -5.01 -18.92
C ARG A 2 -3.23 -6.16 -18.42
N SER A 3 -2.72 -6.88 -17.44
CA SER A 3 -3.50 -7.79 -16.58
C SER A 3 -3.94 -7.05 -15.33
N ILE A 4 -5.21 -7.19 -14.94
CA ILE A 4 -5.80 -6.47 -13.82
C ILE A 4 -6.33 -7.49 -12.80
N THR A 5 -5.88 -7.35 -11.55
CA THR A 5 -6.33 -8.21 -10.44
C THR A 5 -6.82 -7.35 -9.29
N LYS A 6 -7.92 -7.77 -8.66
CA LYS A 6 -8.53 -7.08 -7.51
C LYS A 6 -8.44 -7.96 -6.27
N PHE A 7 -8.22 -7.31 -5.13
CA PHE A 7 -8.18 -7.93 -3.81
C PHE A 7 -9.06 -7.12 -2.86
N GLU A 8 -9.90 -7.82 -2.11
CA GLU A 8 -10.64 -7.22 -1.02
C GLU A 8 -9.90 -7.47 0.28
N LEU A 9 -9.75 -6.44 1.11
CA LEU A 9 -9.06 -6.50 2.40
C LEU A 9 -9.99 -5.95 3.48
N GLN A 10 -10.11 -6.69 4.56
CA GLN A 10 -10.79 -6.27 5.78
C GLN A 10 -9.74 -5.84 6.78
N TYR A 11 -9.76 -4.60 7.25
CA TYR A 11 -8.77 -4.13 8.20
C TYR A 11 -9.34 -3.09 9.16
N ALA A 12 -8.69 -2.91 10.28
CA ALA A 12 -8.98 -1.85 11.24
C ALA A 12 -7.74 -1.00 11.47
N HIS A 13 -7.92 0.27 11.71
CA HIS A 13 -6.84 1.20 12.01
C HIS A 13 -7.34 2.44 12.77
N ARG A 14 -6.43 3.35 13.09
CA ARG A 14 -6.72 4.74 13.45
C ARG A 14 -5.59 5.67 13.05
N PHE A 15 -5.89 6.95 12.93
CA PHE A 15 -4.88 7.96 12.65
C PHE A 15 -4.45 8.63 13.95
N TYR A 16 -3.45 8.04 14.60
CA TYR A 16 -2.88 8.61 15.82
C TYR A 16 -2.32 10.02 15.56
N LYS A 17 -2.61 10.98 16.46
CA LYS A 17 -2.30 12.42 16.32
C LYS A 17 -3.07 13.15 15.23
N PHE A 18 -4.09 12.56 14.64
CA PHE A 18 -5.00 13.25 13.73
C PHE A 18 -6.15 13.94 14.51
N GLN A 19 -6.64 15.05 13.99
CA GLN A 19 -7.82 15.72 14.53
C GLN A 19 -9.03 15.37 13.67
N GLY A 20 -10.02 14.71 14.25
CA GLY A 20 -11.23 14.27 13.56
C GLY A 20 -11.60 12.83 13.89
N GLU A 21 -12.68 12.32 13.29
CA GLU A 21 -13.23 11.00 13.61
C GLU A 21 -12.25 9.84 13.34
N ALA A 22 -11.35 9.99 12.37
CA ALA A 22 -10.35 8.99 12.04
C ALA A 22 -9.31 8.76 13.16
N GLN A 23 -9.27 9.58 14.20
CA GLN A 23 -8.44 9.32 15.39
C GLN A 23 -8.94 8.13 16.23
N TYR A 24 -10.22 7.79 16.09
CA TYR A 24 -10.80 6.64 16.78
C TYR A 24 -10.53 5.35 15.99
N LEU A 25 -10.49 4.23 16.71
CA LEU A 25 -10.34 2.94 16.08
C LEU A 25 -11.58 2.62 15.23
N HIS A 26 -11.37 2.32 13.96
CA HIS A 26 -12.44 2.00 13.02
C HIS A 26 -11.96 1.00 11.97
N GLY A 27 -12.89 0.40 11.24
CA GLY A 27 -12.61 -0.63 10.25
C GLY A 27 -13.10 -0.25 8.86
N HIS A 28 -12.46 -0.85 7.87
CA HIS A 28 -12.80 -0.70 6.46
C HIS A 28 -12.81 -2.01 5.72
N THR A 29 -13.64 -2.06 4.68
CA THR A 29 -13.46 -2.95 3.53
C THR A 29 -12.72 -2.16 2.45
N GLY A 30 -11.48 -2.53 2.18
CA GLY A 30 -10.67 -1.91 1.13
C GLY A 30 -10.60 -2.79 -0.11
N VAL A 31 -10.62 -2.18 -1.29
CA VAL A 31 -10.41 -2.86 -2.57
C VAL A 31 -9.12 -2.36 -3.20
N LEU A 32 -8.14 -3.25 -3.28
CA LEU A 32 -6.87 -3.00 -3.96
C LEU A 32 -6.94 -3.57 -5.38
N THR A 33 -6.62 -2.74 -6.37
CA THR A 33 -6.51 -3.14 -7.77
C THR A 33 -5.06 -2.99 -8.21
N ILE A 34 -4.48 -4.05 -8.74
CA ILE A 34 -3.11 -4.06 -9.29
C ILE A 34 -3.21 -4.30 -10.79
N GLU A 35 -2.63 -3.39 -11.57
CA GLU A 35 -2.47 -3.50 -13.01
C GLU A 35 -0.99 -3.80 -13.31
N VAL A 36 -0.74 -4.94 -13.92
CA VAL A 36 0.59 -5.36 -14.36
C VAL A 36 0.68 -5.23 -15.87
N GLU A 37 1.74 -4.59 -16.34
CA GLU A 37 1.99 -4.41 -17.77
C GLU A 37 3.15 -5.30 -18.21
N ASP A 38 2.95 -6.00 -19.32
CA ASP A 38 3.99 -6.82 -19.93
C ASP A 38 3.72 -6.99 -21.43
N THR A 39 4.67 -7.59 -22.12
CA THR A 39 4.52 -8.02 -23.51
C THR A 39 3.61 -9.25 -23.58
N ILE A 40 2.80 -9.33 -24.66
CA ILE A 40 1.99 -10.52 -24.91
C ILE A 40 2.93 -11.68 -25.33
N GLU A 41 2.84 -12.78 -24.62
CA GLU A 41 3.59 -13.99 -24.98
C GLU A 41 3.02 -14.60 -26.27
N PRO A 42 3.86 -14.74 -27.32
CA PRO A 42 3.41 -15.30 -28.58
C PRO A 42 2.89 -16.75 -28.39
N GLY A 43 1.70 -17.00 -28.95
CA GLY A 43 1.06 -18.32 -28.90
C GLY A 43 0.13 -18.55 -27.72
N VAL A 44 0.30 -17.81 -26.61
CA VAL A 44 -0.59 -17.88 -25.43
C VAL A 44 -1.59 -16.72 -25.39
N ASN A 45 -1.27 -15.61 -26.05
CA ASN A 45 -2.05 -14.36 -26.06
C ASN A 45 -2.32 -13.79 -24.67
N MET A 46 -1.40 -13.97 -23.76
CA MET A 46 -1.51 -13.54 -22.37
C MET A 46 -0.38 -12.56 -22.03
N VAL A 47 -0.70 -11.52 -21.26
CA VAL A 47 0.28 -10.55 -20.77
C VAL A 47 1.04 -11.12 -19.59
N PHE A 48 0.30 -11.50 -18.55
CA PHE A 48 0.80 -12.14 -17.34
C PHE A 48 -0.35 -12.92 -16.69
N PRO A 49 -0.14 -14.17 -16.26
CA PRO A 49 -1.23 -14.95 -15.67
C PRO A 49 -1.79 -14.32 -14.42
N CYS A 50 -3.10 -14.04 -14.37
CA CYS A 50 -3.75 -13.42 -13.22
C CYS A 50 -3.58 -14.22 -11.92
N ASN A 51 -3.53 -15.54 -12.00
CA ASN A 51 -3.29 -16.41 -10.86
C ASN A 51 -1.88 -16.25 -10.27
N GLU A 52 -0.88 -15.95 -11.08
CA GLU A 52 0.47 -15.64 -10.59
C GLU A 52 0.52 -14.25 -9.93
N ILE A 53 -0.16 -13.25 -10.49
CA ILE A 53 -0.33 -11.95 -9.82
C ILE A 53 -0.99 -12.17 -8.46
N GLN A 54 -2.07 -12.98 -8.40
CA GLN A 54 -2.76 -13.29 -7.16
C GLN A 54 -1.83 -13.94 -6.13
N LYS A 55 -1.07 -14.95 -6.50
CA LYS A 55 -0.14 -15.63 -5.59
C LYS A 55 0.91 -14.67 -5.04
N VAL A 56 1.58 -13.91 -5.92
CA VAL A 56 2.65 -12.98 -5.55
C VAL A 56 2.11 -11.88 -4.65
N ALA A 57 1.01 -11.24 -5.03
CA ALA A 57 0.42 -10.16 -4.27
C ALA A 57 -0.16 -10.65 -2.94
N TRP A 58 -0.86 -11.79 -2.92
CA TRP A 58 -1.47 -12.32 -1.70
C TRP A 58 -0.45 -12.69 -0.62
N ASN A 59 0.76 -13.10 -1.00
CA ASN A 59 1.83 -13.34 -0.03
C ASN A 59 2.18 -12.08 0.80
N VAL A 60 1.93 -10.90 0.26
CA VAL A 60 2.07 -9.62 0.96
C VAL A 60 0.76 -9.24 1.65
N LEU A 61 -0.35 -9.23 0.88
CA LEU A 61 -1.64 -8.68 1.29
C LEU A 61 -2.30 -9.45 2.44
N LYS A 62 -2.09 -10.77 2.53
CA LYS A 62 -2.59 -11.59 3.64
C LYS A 62 -2.18 -11.13 5.04
N ASN A 63 -1.11 -10.33 5.15
CA ASN A 63 -0.69 -9.76 6.43
C ASN A 63 -1.55 -8.56 6.84
N PHE A 64 -2.15 -7.88 5.88
CA PHE A 64 -3.03 -6.73 6.10
C PHE A 64 -4.49 -7.13 6.19
N ASP A 65 -4.85 -8.27 5.62
CA ASP A 65 -6.22 -8.76 5.64
C ASP A 65 -6.59 -9.27 7.04
N HIS A 66 -7.77 -8.85 7.54
CA HIS A 66 -8.26 -9.09 8.89
C HIS A 66 -7.27 -8.63 9.98
N ALA A 67 -6.51 -7.58 9.74
CA ALA A 67 -5.48 -7.07 10.65
C ALA A 67 -5.89 -5.74 11.29
N LEU A 68 -5.43 -5.54 12.51
CA LEU A 68 -5.32 -4.24 13.14
C LEU A 68 -4.00 -3.60 12.71
N ILE A 69 -4.06 -2.38 12.16
CA ILE A 69 -2.89 -1.66 11.69
C ILE A 69 -2.68 -0.43 12.57
N LEU A 70 -1.55 -0.38 13.26
CA LEU A 70 -1.18 0.71 14.16
C LEU A 70 0.19 1.28 13.82
N ARG A 71 0.37 2.56 14.09
CA ARG A 71 1.70 3.18 14.02
C ARG A 71 2.55 2.78 15.22
N GLU A 72 3.89 2.69 15.05
CA GLU A 72 4.81 2.21 16.07
C GLU A 72 4.81 3.02 17.38
N ASP A 73 4.47 4.31 17.31
CA ASP A 73 4.38 5.21 18.47
C ASP A 73 2.94 5.40 18.98
N ASP A 74 1.99 4.57 18.52
CA ASP A 74 0.61 4.63 18.97
C ASP A 74 0.49 4.07 20.39
N PRO A 75 -0.04 4.84 21.38
CA PRO A 75 -0.20 4.37 22.74
C PRO A 75 -1.15 3.17 22.91
N LEU A 76 -1.98 2.85 21.91
CA LEU A 76 -2.77 1.62 21.91
C LEU A 76 -1.90 0.37 21.68
N LEU A 77 -0.78 0.50 21.01
CA LEU A 77 0.07 -0.65 20.65
C LEU A 77 0.51 -1.45 21.90
N PRO A 78 1.14 -0.85 22.94
CA PRO A 78 1.53 -1.61 24.12
C PRO A 78 0.32 -2.18 24.87
N ALA A 79 -0.81 -1.49 24.88
CA ALA A 79 -2.02 -1.99 25.53
C ALA A 79 -2.56 -3.24 24.82
N ILE A 80 -2.63 -3.23 23.50
CA ILE A 80 -3.07 -4.39 22.68
C ILE A 80 -2.11 -5.57 22.88
N LEU A 81 -0.80 -5.32 22.79
CA LEU A 81 0.21 -6.37 22.99
C LEU A 81 0.11 -6.98 24.39
N GLY A 82 -0.09 -6.16 25.42
CA GLY A 82 -0.27 -6.66 26.78
C GLY A 82 -1.55 -7.48 27.00
N VAL A 83 -2.63 -7.16 26.29
CA VAL A 83 -3.86 -7.99 26.30
C VAL A 83 -3.63 -9.33 25.61
N TYR A 84 -2.99 -9.31 24.45
CA TYR A 84 -2.70 -10.52 23.69
C TYR A 84 -1.79 -11.47 24.44
N GLU A 85 -0.76 -10.95 25.11
CA GLU A 85 0.14 -11.73 25.94
C GLU A 85 -0.61 -12.44 27.08
N LYS A 86 -1.50 -11.72 27.78
CA LYS A 86 -2.35 -12.30 28.85
C LYS A 86 -3.30 -13.38 28.34
N GLN A 87 -3.71 -13.31 27.08
CA GLN A 87 -4.57 -14.32 26.43
C GLN A 87 -3.78 -15.50 25.86
N GLY A 88 -2.45 -15.51 26.04
CA GLY A 88 -1.59 -16.55 25.48
C GLY A 88 -1.44 -16.47 23.95
N ILE A 89 -1.92 -15.40 23.34
CA ILE A 89 -1.62 -15.08 21.96
C ILE A 89 -0.14 -14.67 21.95
N LYS A 90 0.70 -15.62 21.59
CA LYS A 90 2.14 -15.36 21.54
C LYS A 90 2.37 -14.22 20.57
N ASN A 91 2.88 -13.11 21.11
CA ASN A 91 3.57 -12.10 20.31
C ASN A 91 4.82 -12.79 19.78
N GLY A 92 4.63 -13.71 18.84
CA GLY A 92 5.72 -14.40 18.17
C GLY A 92 6.70 -13.35 17.66
N ALA A 93 7.98 -13.66 17.70
CA ALA A 93 8.96 -12.78 17.05
C ALA A 93 8.38 -12.34 15.71
N PRO A 94 8.45 -11.04 15.36
CA PRO A 94 7.86 -10.53 14.12
C PRO A 94 8.35 -11.39 12.97
N SER A 95 7.48 -12.27 12.47
CA SER A 95 7.89 -13.28 11.50
C SER A 95 8.08 -12.69 10.12
N ASN A 96 7.53 -11.50 9.87
CA ASN A 96 7.61 -10.85 8.58
C ASN A 96 7.95 -9.37 8.73
N LYS A 97 9.24 -9.08 8.75
CA LYS A 97 9.74 -7.72 8.52
C LYS A 97 9.57 -7.41 7.04
N MET A 98 8.60 -6.56 6.74
CA MET A 98 8.32 -6.12 5.38
C MET A 98 9.29 -5.00 5.02
N LYS A 99 10.40 -5.35 4.37
CA LYS A 99 11.40 -4.40 3.87
C LYS A 99 11.17 -4.18 2.38
N GLY A 100 11.06 -2.95 1.99
CA GLY A 100 11.16 -2.58 0.58
C GLY A 100 12.61 -2.70 0.10
N PRO A 101 12.86 -3.18 -1.12
CA PRO A 101 14.23 -3.37 -1.63
C PRO A 101 15.00 -2.07 -1.86
N ALA A 102 14.32 -0.96 -2.11
CA ALA A 102 14.94 0.36 -2.27
C ALA A 102 15.23 1.06 -0.95
N PHE A 103 14.65 0.59 0.15
CA PHE A 103 14.85 1.17 1.47
C PHE A 103 15.40 0.08 2.39
N GLN A 104 16.58 0.31 2.94
CA GLN A 104 17.11 -0.52 4.04
C GLN A 104 16.24 -0.40 5.30
N THR A 105 15.17 0.38 5.24
CA THR A 105 14.24 0.65 6.34
C THR A 105 13.05 -0.31 6.28
N GLU A 106 12.74 -0.86 7.41
CA GLU A 106 11.54 -1.66 7.65
C GLU A 106 10.31 -0.77 7.47
N LEU A 107 9.42 -1.12 6.51
CA LEU A 107 8.19 -0.37 6.23
C LEU A 107 7.08 -0.73 7.21
N ALA A 108 6.99 -2.00 7.54
CA ALA A 108 6.00 -2.54 8.47
C ALA A 108 6.50 -3.84 9.10
N THR A 109 5.96 -4.16 10.25
CA THR A 109 6.19 -5.42 10.95
C THR A 109 4.87 -6.12 11.15
N ALA A 110 4.71 -7.33 10.63
CA ALA A 110 3.52 -8.14 10.83
C ALA A 110 3.71 -9.13 11.96
N TYR A 111 2.69 -9.25 12.79
CA TYR A 111 2.50 -10.26 13.82
C TYR A 111 1.32 -11.15 13.43
N PRO A 112 1.53 -12.20 12.62
CA PRO A 112 0.45 -12.96 11.98
C PRO A 112 -0.53 -13.58 12.97
N ASP A 113 -0.02 -14.14 14.06
CA ASP A 113 -0.85 -14.80 15.08
C ASP A 113 -1.74 -13.81 15.85
N ALA A 114 -1.30 -12.56 15.97
CA ALA A 114 -2.03 -11.47 16.60
C ALA A 114 -2.90 -10.67 15.61
N ARG A 115 -2.81 -10.96 14.32
CA ARG A 115 -3.45 -10.15 13.27
C ARG A 115 -3.16 -8.65 13.44
N LEU A 116 -1.90 -8.33 13.72
CA LEU A 116 -1.43 -6.98 13.99
C LEU A 116 -0.32 -6.62 12.99
N VAL A 117 -0.43 -5.43 12.43
CA VAL A 117 0.62 -4.82 11.59
C VAL A 117 1.04 -3.51 12.23
N VAL A 118 2.34 -3.36 12.47
CA VAL A 118 2.92 -2.12 13.00
C VAL A 118 3.64 -1.40 11.87
N THR A 119 3.30 -0.14 11.66
CA THR A 119 3.85 0.70 10.60
C THR A 119 4.61 1.89 11.18
N LYS A 120 5.55 2.44 10.41
CA LYS A 120 6.28 3.65 10.82
C LYS A 120 5.47 4.92 10.59
N GLU A 121 4.66 4.91 9.56
CA GLU A 121 3.79 6.03 9.20
C GLU A 121 2.31 5.67 9.44
N THR A 122 1.47 6.68 9.49
CA THR A 122 0.00 6.47 9.58
C THR A 122 -0.48 5.75 8.32
N MET A 123 -1.27 4.69 8.51
CA MET A 123 -1.82 3.90 7.40
C MET A 123 -3.04 4.60 6.80
N THR A 124 -2.78 5.59 5.96
CA THR A 124 -3.76 6.19 5.05
C THR A 124 -3.91 5.34 3.78
N VAL A 125 -4.82 5.71 2.90
CA VAL A 125 -4.97 5.09 1.58
C VAL A 125 -3.66 5.17 0.80
N GLU A 126 -3.00 6.33 0.84
CA GLU A 126 -1.70 6.59 0.21
C GLU A 126 -0.60 5.74 0.83
N GLY A 127 -0.61 5.61 2.16
CA GLY A 127 0.34 4.77 2.90
C GLY A 127 0.22 3.30 2.51
N MET A 128 -1.00 2.78 2.37
CA MET A 128 -1.26 1.41 1.92
C MET A 128 -0.71 1.19 0.51
N ILE A 129 -1.01 2.07 -0.42
CA ILE A 129 -0.52 1.98 -1.81
C ILE A 129 1.00 1.99 -1.85
N LYS A 130 1.63 2.94 -1.12
CA LYS A 130 3.09 3.07 -1.05
C LYS A 130 3.75 1.78 -0.55
N ILE A 131 3.27 1.24 0.57
CA ILE A 131 3.81 0.01 1.16
C ILE A 131 3.63 -1.17 0.22
N VAL A 132 2.43 -1.37 -0.32
CA VAL A 132 2.16 -2.48 -1.24
C VAL A 132 3.02 -2.39 -2.50
N TYR A 133 3.14 -1.19 -3.08
CA TYR A 133 4.01 -0.97 -4.23
C TYR A 133 5.46 -1.34 -3.92
N GLU A 134 6.02 -0.82 -2.83
CA GLU A 134 7.41 -1.08 -2.43
C GLU A 134 7.68 -2.58 -2.19
N LEU A 135 6.70 -3.33 -1.71
CA LEU A 135 6.82 -4.76 -1.45
C LEU A 135 6.68 -5.63 -2.71
N LEU A 136 6.08 -5.11 -3.78
CA LEU A 136 5.76 -5.87 -4.98
C LEU A 136 6.54 -5.45 -6.23
N LYS A 137 7.10 -4.23 -6.29
CA LYS A 137 7.70 -3.65 -7.50
C LYS A 137 8.84 -4.46 -8.14
N ASP A 138 9.57 -5.25 -7.35
CA ASP A 138 10.64 -6.11 -7.88
C ASP A 138 10.14 -7.51 -8.29
N LYS A 139 8.86 -7.78 -8.05
CA LYS A 139 8.24 -9.08 -8.37
C LYS A 139 7.23 -8.97 -9.50
N LEU A 140 6.66 -7.80 -9.68
CA LEU A 140 5.62 -7.50 -10.66
C LEU A 140 5.94 -6.17 -11.35
N ASN A 141 5.85 -6.16 -12.67
CA ASN A 141 5.96 -4.91 -13.45
C ASN A 141 4.65 -4.11 -13.32
N ILE A 142 4.52 -3.39 -12.20
CA ILE A 142 3.30 -2.70 -11.82
C ILE A 142 3.16 -1.42 -12.65
N ALA A 143 2.14 -1.39 -13.49
CA ALA A 143 1.76 -0.19 -14.25
C ALA A 143 0.91 0.76 -13.42
N LYS A 144 0.07 0.21 -12.51
CA LYS A 144 -0.84 1.01 -11.69
C LYS A 144 -1.30 0.24 -10.46
N ILE A 145 -1.44 0.93 -9.34
CA ILE A 145 -2.16 0.46 -8.16
C ILE A 145 -3.25 1.47 -7.81
N THR A 146 -4.44 0.96 -7.54
CA THR A 146 -5.55 1.75 -7.02
C THR A 146 -6.03 1.13 -5.71
N PHE A 147 -6.29 1.94 -4.70
CA PHE A 147 -6.88 1.50 -3.45
C PHE A 147 -8.09 2.37 -3.12
N THR A 148 -9.22 1.71 -2.89
CA THR A 148 -10.47 2.33 -2.45
C THR A 148 -10.80 1.80 -1.07
N SER A 149 -11.00 2.67 -0.09
CA SER A 149 -11.33 2.32 1.28
C SER A 149 -12.76 2.72 1.60
N GLY A 150 -13.64 1.72 1.77
CA GLY A 150 -15.07 1.94 2.04
C GLY A 150 -15.88 2.40 0.82
N VAL A 151 -17.19 2.57 1.04
CA VAL A 151 -18.16 2.91 -0.03
C VAL A 151 -18.07 4.38 -0.47
N ASN A 152 -17.71 5.26 0.46
CA ASN A 152 -17.65 6.73 0.24
C ASN A 152 -16.23 7.28 0.32
N ALA A 153 -15.23 6.42 0.36
CA ALA A 153 -13.86 6.84 0.58
C ALA A 153 -13.14 7.20 -0.72
N ALA A 154 -12.15 8.06 -0.59
CA ALA A 154 -11.28 8.44 -1.68
C ALA A 154 -10.58 7.22 -2.28
N ALA A 155 -10.64 7.09 -3.59
CA ALA A 155 -9.75 6.22 -4.32
C ALA A 155 -8.45 6.98 -4.57
N GLN A 156 -7.31 6.35 -4.24
CA GLN A 156 -6.01 6.87 -4.61
C GLN A 156 -5.39 5.98 -5.68
N GLU A 157 -4.70 6.62 -6.60
CA GLU A 157 -4.05 5.96 -7.72
C GLU A 157 -2.55 6.22 -7.67
N TYR A 158 -1.76 5.18 -7.86
CA TYR A 158 -0.33 5.25 -8.07
C TYR A 158 0.05 4.55 -9.37
N ALA A 159 0.65 5.30 -10.30
CA ALA A 159 1.17 4.78 -11.57
C ALA A 159 2.68 5.06 -11.62
N PRO A 160 3.54 4.07 -11.31
CA PRO A 160 4.98 4.22 -11.41
C PRO A 160 5.36 4.50 -12.87
N GLY A 161 6.27 5.43 -13.09
CA GLY A 161 6.70 5.82 -14.44
C GLY A 161 5.97 7.03 -15.04
N LYS A 162 4.84 7.46 -14.49
CA LYS A 162 4.36 8.82 -14.68
C LYS A 162 5.03 9.73 -13.66
N THR A 163 6.32 10.00 -13.83
CA THR A 163 6.91 11.16 -13.17
C THR A 163 6.12 12.37 -13.66
N ILE A 164 5.40 13.01 -12.74
CA ILE A 164 4.86 14.34 -13.02
C ILE A 164 6.07 15.24 -13.19
N ASP A 165 6.43 15.48 -14.44
CA ASP A 165 7.47 16.44 -14.76
C ASP A 165 7.10 17.77 -14.14
N ARG A 166 7.96 18.26 -13.25
CA ARG A 166 7.75 19.55 -12.60
C ARG A 166 8.58 20.61 -13.29
N CYS A 167 8.01 21.77 -13.40
CA CYS A 167 8.69 22.94 -13.91
C CYS A 167 9.90 23.25 -13.00
N PRO A 168 11.13 23.32 -13.54
CA PRO A 168 12.32 23.63 -12.75
C PRO A 168 12.33 25.06 -12.19
N LEU A 169 11.50 25.96 -12.75
CA LEU A 169 11.46 27.37 -12.34
C LEU A 169 10.48 27.64 -11.20
N CYS A 170 9.35 26.90 -11.14
CA CYS A 170 8.28 27.19 -10.15
C CYS A 170 7.66 25.96 -9.48
N GLY A 171 8.18 24.75 -9.74
CA GLY A 171 7.74 23.50 -9.10
C GLY A 171 6.37 22.98 -9.51
N VAL A 172 5.61 23.71 -10.35
CA VAL A 172 4.27 23.30 -10.82
C VAL A 172 4.40 22.15 -11.81
N ALA A 173 3.45 21.19 -11.76
CA ALA A 173 3.39 20.08 -12.72
C ALA A 173 3.29 20.61 -14.15
N LEU A 174 4.08 20.02 -15.06
CA LEU A 174 3.98 20.30 -16.49
C LEU A 174 2.79 19.56 -17.08
N ILE A 175 2.05 20.24 -17.97
CA ILE A 175 0.98 19.63 -18.80
C ILE A 175 1.53 19.57 -20.20
N ASP A 176 1.67 18.37 -20.75
CA ASP A 176 2.27 18.13 -22.08
C ASP A 176 3.63 18.83 -22.27
N GLY A 177 4.45 18.81 -21.20
CA GLY A 177 5.77 19.42 -21.23
C GLY A 177 5.77 20.95 -21.05
N VAL A 178 4.62 21.59 -20.85
CA VAL A 178 4.47 23.05 -20.69
C VAL A 178 4.03 23.37 -19.25
N CYS A 179 4.66 24.37 -18.67
CA CYS A 179 4.26 24.87 -17.35
C CYS A 179 3.05 25.82 -17.48
N PRO A 180 1.90 25.50 -16.88
CA PRO A 180 0.70 26.35 -16.96
C PRO A 180 0.86 27.66 -16.18
N LYS A 181 1.85 27.74 -15.27
CA LYS A 181 2.07 28.92 -14.44
C LYS A 181 3.05 29.94 -15.07
N CYS A 182 4.17 29.46 -15.63
CA CYS A 182 5.24 30.35 -16.10
C CYS A 182 5.58 30.17 -17.59
N GLY A 183 4.91 29.28 -18.29
CA GLY A 183 5.13 29.04 -19.71
C GLY A 183 6.41 28.27 -20.06
N TYR A 184 7.20 27.79 -19.07
CA TYR A 184 8.38 26.97 -19.33
C TYR A 184 8.00 25.76 -20.18
N ARG A 185 8.83 25.44 -21.16
CA ARG A 185 8.70 24.23 -22.00
C ARG A 185 9.89 23.32 -21.79
N LYS A 186 9.61 22.05 -21.55
CA LYS A 186 10.64 20.99 -21.52
C LYS A 186 11.04 20.69 -22.96
N HIS A 187 12.31 20.84 -23.27
CA HIS A 187 12.92 20.50 -24.57
C HIS A 187 13.30 19.02 -24.62
#